data_a0ae8dbf8750fafb04a6817039c4ec8b
#
_entry.id   a0ae8dbf8750fafb04a6817039c4ec8b
#
_cell.length_a   1.000
_cell.length_b   1.000
_cell.length_c   1.000
_cell.angle_alpha   90.00
_cell.angle_beta   90.00
_cell.angle_gamma   90.00
#
_symmetry.space_group_name_H-M   'P 1'
#
loop_
_entity.id
_entity.type
_entity.pdbx_description
1 polymer ?
#
loop_
_entity_poly.entity_id
_entity_poly.type
_entity_poly.pdbx_seq_one_letter_code
_entity_poly.pdbx_strand_id
1 'polypeptide(L)'
;MNKLTTLTLSLLLCFSCSKNEDVDTIDIPVTTTPRPIAQLLPNLSQLNLFEGPLKDLTPSPYSFTYTLNTPLFTDYAHKSRFIVLPEGETLTAVGNGMPEFPDNSIIVKSFYYNFDENDLSQGRKIIETRLLIKQNGTWIAGDYHWNEAQTEAVLENNAATVPVSFIDKNGTTVAVNYQIPSNLDCITCHSNNDQVKPLGPKLRSINYNNQLQNLINNNQITGISNISTITTLPNWEDDASYSLQDRARAYLDVNCASCHQPGGYCDVQTTLDFRYETLFENTSILEKKSEINSRMVNYQELFSMPLLGTTFVHTEGYFLIKSYLNTL
;
A
#
# COMPACT_ATOMS: atom_id res chain seq x y z
N MET A 1 24.41 -75.57 -76.31
CA MET A 1 24.74 -76.09 -75.00
C MET A 1 24.88 -74.91 -74.04
N ASN A 2 23.82 -74.46 -73.46
CA ASN A 2 23.87 -73.34 -72.45
C ASN A 2 23.18 -73.85 -71.20
N LYS A 3 23.93 -73.85 -70.14
CA LYS A 3 23.45 -74.15 -68.82
C LYS A 3 22.90 -72.88 -68.17
N LEU A 4 21.61 -72.92 -67.84
CA LEU A 4 20.88 -71.90 -67.15
C LEU A 4 21.09 -72.15 -65.62
N THR A 5 21.74 -71.21 -64.91
CA THR A 5 21.93 -71.27 -63.49
C THR A 5 20.88 -70.37 -62.82
N THR A 6 19.96 -71.02 -62.10
CA THR A 6 18.92 -70.31 -61.31
C THR A 6 19.47 -69.82 -60.00
N LEU A 7 19.42 -68.51 -59.76
CA LEU A 7 19.81 -67.88 -58.50
C LEU A 7 18.56 -67.69 -57.66
N THR A 8 18.45 -68.44 -56.58
CA THR A 8 17.39 -68.28 -55.59
C THR A 8 17.75 -67.16 -54.57
N LEU A 9 16.96 -66.08 -54.57
CA LEU A 9 17.10 -64.96 -53.66
C LEU A 9 16.30 -65.30 -52.41
N SER A 10 17.01 -65.54 -51.27
CA SER A 10 16.42 -65.74 -49.92
C SER A 10 16.13 -64.38 -49.30
N LEU A 11 14.87 -64.05 -49.13
CA LEU A 11 14.41 -62.84 -48.47
C LEU A 11 14.42 -63.02 -46.94
N LEU A 12 15.42 -62.45 -46.19
CA LEU A 12 15.42 -62.43 -44.73
C LEU A 12 14.50 -61.31 -44.29
N LEU A 13 13.38 -61.64 -43.66
CA LEU A 13 12.51 -60.73 -42.95
C LEU A 13 13.11 -60.53 -41.54
N CYS A 14 13.74 -59.37 -41.34
CA CYS A 14 14.11 -58.90 -39.98
C CYS A 14 12.87 -58.32 -39.30
N PHE A 15 12.29 -59.06 -38.33
CA PHE A 15 11.34 -58.48 -37.40
C PHE A 15 12.11 -57.62 -36.40
N SER A 16 12.04 -56.29 -36.54
CA SER A 16 12.47 -55.32 -35.55
C SER A 16 11.38 -55.23 -34.47
N CYS A 17 11.59 -55.85 -33.31
CA CYS A 17 10.83 -55.54 -32.11
C CYS A 17 11.22 -54.13 -31.64
N SER A 18 10.40 -53.13 -31.92
CA SER A 18 10.44 -51.83 -31.24
C SER A 18 9.93 -52.05 -29.82
N LYS A 19 10.83 -52.08 -28.85
CA LYS A 19 10.45 -51.85 -27.43
C LYS A 19 10.04 -50.37 -27.35
N ASN A 20 8.74 -50.12 -27.19
CA ASN A 20 8.28 -48.87 -26.63
C ASN A 20 8.81 -48.83 -25.19
N GLU A 21 9.87 -48.06 -24.95
CA GLU A 21 10.17 -47.60 -23.62
C GLU A 21 9.07 -46.57 -23.31
N ASP A 22 8.12 -46.98 -22.45
CA ASP A 22 7.23 -46.05 -21.78
C ASP A 22 8.13 -45.09 -20.98
N VAL A 23 8.35 -43.90 -21.53
CA VAL A 23 8.92 -42.80 -20.79
C VAL A 23 7.87 -42.44 -19.74
N ASP A 24 8.02 -42.95 -18.52
CA ASP A 24 7.31 -42.45 -17.37
C ASP A 24 7.57 -40.94 -17.30
N THR A 25 6.66 -40.16 -17.89
CA THR A 25 6.59 -38.72 -17.61
C THR A 25 6.27 -38.60 -16.14
N ILE A 26 7.31 -38.33 -15.36
CA ILE A 26 7.12 -37.89 -13.97
C ILE A 26 6.33 -36.60 -14.08
N ASP A 27 5.03 -36.67 -13.84
CA ASP A 27 4.19 -35.51 -13.60
C ASP A 27 4.74 -34.83 -12.33
N ILE A 28 5.67 -33.89 -12.52
CA ILE A 28 6.06 -32.97 -11.45
C ILE A 28 4.82 -32.14 -11.21
N PRO A 29 4.19 -32.24 -10.02
CA PRO A 29 3.03 -31.41 -9.73
C PRO A 29 3.46 -29.95 -9.86
N VAL A 30 2.89 -29.23 -10.79
CA VAL A 30 3.05 -27.78 -10.88
C VAL A 30 2.35 -27.22 -9.65
N THR A 31 3.13 -26.95 -8.60
CA THR A 31 2.63 -26.24 -7.43
C THR A 31 2.34 -24.82 -7.87
N THR A 32 1.09 -24.57 -8.22
CA THR A 32 0.63 -23.21 -8.46
C THR A 32 0.55 -22.48 -7.14
N THR A 33 1.19 -21.34 -7.03
CA THR A 33 1.04 -20.45 -5.87
C THR A 33 -0.46 -20.18 -5.64
N PRO A 34 -0.99 -20.40 -4.43
CA PRO A 34 -2.41 -20.18 -4.19
C PRO A 34 -2.75 -18.68 -4.33
N ARG A 35 -3.95 -18.39 -4.86
CA ARG A 35 -4.41 -17.01 -5.01
C ARG A 35 -4.78 -16.40 -3.66
N PRO A 36 -4.59 -15.08 -3.50
CA PRO A 36 -5.07 -14.34 -2.34
C PRO A 36 -6.59 -14.49 -2.11
N ILE A 37 -6.96 -14.53 -0.83
CA ILE A 37 -8.35 -14.71 -0.38
C ILE A 37 -8.88 -13.34 0.09
N ALA A 38 -9.92 -12.83 -0.58
CA ALA A 38 -10.54 -11.55 -0.27
C ALA A 38 -11.57 -11.68 0.88
N GLN A 39 -11.13 -12.15 2.04
CA GLN A 39 -11.93 -12.29 3.27
C GLN A 39 -11.05 -11.97 4.48
N LEU A 40 -11.65 -11.57 5.59
CA LEU A 40 -10.94 -11.44 6.86
C LEU A 40 -10.94 -12.82 7.55
N LEU A 41 -9.79 -13.48 7.56
CA LEU A 41 -9.58 -14.76 8.24
C LEU A 41 -8.77 -14.53 9.54
N PRO A 42 -8.81 -15.42 10.52
CA PRO A 42 -8.14 -15.22 11.81
C PRO A 42 -6.64 -14.93 11.72
N ASN A 43 -5.92 -15.63 10.83
CA ASN A 43 -4.47 -15.50 10.68
C ASN A 43 -4.10 -14.93 9.30
N LEU A 44 -3.10 -14.06 9.26
CA LEU A 44 -2.64 -13.43 8.03
C LEU A 44 -2.10 -14.44 7.01
N SER A 45 -1.42 -15.51 7.48
CA SER A 45 -0.91 -16.58 6.63
C SER A 45 -1.99 -17.29 5.81
N GLN A 46 -3.23 -17.35 6.31
CA GLN A 46 -4.35 -18.01 5.63
C GLN A 46 -4.82 -17.27 4.37
N LEU A 47 -4.43 -16.01 4.21
CA LEU A 47 -4.92 -15.14 3.13
C LEU A 47 -4.12 -15.26 1.83
N ASN A 48 -3.01 -15.99 1.81
CA ASN A 48 -2.12 -16.14 0.65
C ASN A 48 -1.63 -14.80 0.06
N LEU A 49 -1.49 -13.77 0.90
CA LEU A 49 -1.08 -12.43 0.48
C LEU A 49 0.42 -12.30 0.26
N PHE A 50 1.21 -13.20 0.83
CA PHE A 50 2.67 -13.15 0.81
C PHE A 50 3.26 -14.48 0.34
N GLU A 51 4.44 -14.42 -0.29
CA GLU A 51 5.26 -15.58 -0.63
C GLU A 51 6.41 -15.76 0.37
N GLY A 52 6.76 -17.03 0.64
CA GLY A 52 7.83 -17.36 1.57
C GLY A 52 7.50 -17.02 3.03
N PRO A 53 8.51 -16.75 3.87
CA PRO A 53 8.28 -16.36 5.25
C PRO A 53 7.54 -15.02 5.35
N LEU A 54 6.46 -14.95 6.14
CA LEU A 54 5.64 -13.73 6.28
C LEU A 54 6.46 -12.48 6.63
N LYS A 55 7.49 -12.63 7.50
CA LYS A 55 8.37 -11.52 7.91
C LYS A 55 9.13 -10.83 6.77
N ASP A 56 9.27 -11.50 5.62
CA ASP A 56 9.96 -10.93 4.47
C ASP A 56 9.06 -9.93 3.73
N LEU A 57 7.76 -9.97 3.98
CA LEU A 57 6.73 -9.14 3.35
C LEU A 57 6.80 -9.17 1.82
N THR A 58 7.23 -10.31 1.25
CA THR A 58 7.26 -10.50 -0.19
C THR A 58 5.83 -10.66 -0.71
N PRO A 59 5.32 -9.74 -1.53
CA PRO A 59 3.93 -9.81 -1.97
C PRO A 59 3.69 -11.01 -2.89
N SER A 60 2.49 -11.56 -2.84
CA SER A 60 2.03 -12.60 -3.77
C SER A 60 2.22 -12.15 -5.24
N PRO A 61 2.56 -13.06 -6.18
CA PRO A 61 2.74 -12.75 -7.60
C PRO A 61 1.45 -12.24 -8.28
N TYR A 62 0.30 -12.38 -7.63
CA TYR A 62 -0.98 -11.85 -8.08
C TYR A 62 -1.25 -10.41 -7.64
N SER A 63 -0.23 -9.73 -7.12
CA SER A 63 -0.32 -8.36 -6.61
C SER A 63 0.63 -7.42 -7.36
N PHE A 64 0.44 -6.13 -7.16
CA PHE A 64 1.40 -5.11 -7.56
C PHE A 64 1.65 -4.13 -6.41
N THR A 65 2.92 -3.81 -6.21
CA THR A 65 3.35 -2.83 -5.21
C THR A 65 3.11 -1.41 -5.69
N TYR A 66 2.91 -0.50 -4.74
CA TYR A 66 2.87 0.92 -5.02
C TYR A 66 3.50 1.72 -3.88
N THR A 67 4.01 2.89 -4.23
CA THR A 67 4.53 3.88 -3.30
C THR A 67 3.81 5.21 -3.51
N LEU A 68 3.92 6.12 -2.56
CA LEU A 68 3.28 7.43 -2.62
C LEU A 68 4.35 8.52 -2.70
N ASN A 69 4.16 9.50 -3.57
CA ASN A 69 5.09 10.61 -3.71
C ASN A 69 5.17 11.45 -2.42
N THR A 70 4.05 11.62 -1.73
CA THR A 70 3.97 12.17 -0.37
C THR A 70 3.36 11.12 0.54
N PRO A 71 4.14 10.49 1.45
CA PRO A 71 3.63 9.46 2.36
C PRO A 71 2.92 10.06 3.58
N LEU A 72 1.94 9.34 4.12
CA LEU A 72 1.33 9.63 5.41
C LEU A 72 2.35 9.41 6.54
N PHE A 73 2.46 10.37 7.46
CA PHE A 73 3.23 10.22 8.68
C PHE A 73 2.51 9.31 9.68
N THR A 74 3.23 8.41 10.32
CA THR A 74 2.80 7.57 11.44
C THR A 74 4.04 7.22 12.27
N ASP A 75 4.46 8.13 13.13
CA ASP A 75 5.58 7.94 14.07
C ASP A 75 6.86 7.35 13.43
N TYR A 76 7.20 7.79 12.21
CA TYR A 76 8.33 7.32 11.40
C TYR A 76 8.28 5.84 10.98
N ALA A 77 7.19 5.13 11.21
CA ALA A 77 7.05 3.76 10.73
C ALA A 77 7.11 3.69 9.19
N HIS A 78 7.91 2.77 8.67
CA HIS A 78 7.90 2.41 7.26
C HIS A 78 6.62 1.68 6.87
N LYS A 79 6.32 1.67 5.58
CA LYS A 79 5.10 1.04 5.07
C LYS A 79 5.39 0.29 3.77
N SER A 80 5.20 -1.03 3.78
CA SER A 80 5.06 -1.82 2.56
C SER A 80 3.61 -1.77 2.10
N ARG A 81 3.38 -1.59 0.78
CA ARG A 81 2.03 -1.47 0.21
C ARG A 81 1.90 -2.23 -1.08
N PHE A 82 0.82 -2.95 -1.23
CA PHE A 82 0.45 -3.56 -2.50
C PHE A 82 -1.06 -3.71 -2.65
N ILE A 83 -1.49 -3.95 -3.87
CA ILE A 83 -2.88 -4.17 -4.25
C ILE A 83 -2.98 -5.53 -4.91
N VAL A 84 -4.02 -6.29 -4.54
CA VAL A 84 -4.46 -7.50 -5.22
C VAL A 84 -5.76 -7.19 -5.93
N LEU A 85 -5.86 -7.55 -7.20
CA LEU A 85 -7.09 -7.49 -7.96
C LEU A 85 -7.61 -8.90 -8.26
N PRO A 86 -8.91 -9.08 -8.40
CA PRO A 86 -9.47 -10.34 -8.93
C PRO A 86 -8.88 -10.64 -10.30
N GLU A 87 -8.89 -11.90 -10.66
CA GLU A 87 -8.37 -12.35 -11.96
C GLU A 87 -9.10 -11.70 -13.13
N GLY A 88 -8.32 -11.12 -14.04
CA GLY A 88 -8.86 -10.45 -15.24
C GLY A 88 -9.43 -9.06 -14.99
N GLU A 89 -9.48 -8.60 -13.74
CA GLU A 89 -10.00 -7.29 -13.36
C GLU A 89 -8.90 -6.23 -13.31
N THR A 90 -9.29 -4.96 -13.48
CA THR A 90 -8.40 -3.80 -13.47
C THR A 90 -8.98 -2.68 -12.61
N LEU A 91 -8.13 -1.77 -12.15
CA LEU A 91 -8.58 -0.48 -11.63
C LEU A 91 -9.17 0.36 -12.77
N THR A 92 -10.16 1.20 -12.46
CA THR A 92 -10.68 2.19 -13.42
C THR A 92 -10.36 3.59 -12.94
N ALA A 93 -9.69 4.38 -13.77
CA ALA A 93 -9.31 5.74 -13.43
C ALA A 93 -10.53 6.68 -13.34
N VAL A 94 -10.56 7.52 -12.30
CA VAL A 94 -11.55 8.57 -12.09
C VAL A 94 -10.83 9.88 -11.77
N GLY A 95 -10.65 10.74 -12.76
CA GLY A 95 -9.91 12.00 -12.61
C GLY A 95 -8.52 11.79 -12.02
N ASN A 96 -8.12 12.66 -11.08
CA ASN A 96 -6.84 12.59 -10.35
C ASN A 96 -6.95 11.89 -8.99
N GLY A 97 -8.15 11.47 -8.62
CA GLY A 97 -8.48 10.95 -7.30
C GLY A 97 -8.23 9.46 -7.15
N MET A 98 -9.02 8.86 -6.25
CA MET A 98 -9.01 7.42 -6.02
C MET A 98 -9.59 6.71 -7.23
N PRO A 99 -8.90 5.71 -7.81
CA PRO A 99 -9.49 4.89 -8.87
C PRO A 99 -10.64 4.04 -8.31
N GLU A 100 -11.53 3.60 -9.17
CA GLU A 100 -12.51 2.57 -8.84
C GLU A 100 -11.82 1.21 -8.81
N PHE A 101 -12.17 0.43 -7.79
CA PHE A 101 -11.69 -0.93 -7.56
C PHE A 101 -12.82 -1.91 -7.85
N PRO A 102 -12.58 -3.04 -8.50
CA PRO A 102 -13.55 -4.12 -8.59
C PRO A 102 -13.80 -4.75 -7.20
N ASP A 103 -14.95 -5.41 -7.01
CA ASP A 103 -15.19 -6.21 -5.81
C ASP A 103 -14.16 -7.34 -5.67
N ASN A 104 -13.85 -7.72 -4.44
CA ASN A 104 -12.76 -8.64 -4.06
C ASN A 104 -11.34 -8.09 -4.28
N SER A 105 -11.19 -6.77 -4.53
CA SER A 105 -9.88 -6.13 -4.42
C SER A 105 -9.42 -6.07 -2.97
N ILE A 106 -8.11 -6.23 -2.77
CA ILE A 106 -7.46 -6.14 -1.45
C ILE A 106 -6.38 -5.07 -1.52
N ILE A 107 -6.42 -4.10 -0.61
CA ILE A 107 -5.31 -3.17 -0.37
C ILE A 107 -4.62 -3.61 0.91
N VAL A 108 -3.32 -3.86 0.81
CA VAL A 108 -2.47 -4.32 1.93
C VAL A 108 -1.46 -3.26 2.30
N LYS A 109 -1.33 -3.00 3.60
CA LYS A 109 -0.37 -2.04 4.14
C LYS A 109 0.25 -2.58 5.43
N SER A 110 1.53 -2.97 5.40
CA SER A 110 2.28 -3.43 6.56
C SER A 110 3.16 -2.32 7.11
N PHE A 111 3.12 -2.10 8.43
CA PHE A 111 3.89 -1.08 9.13
C PHE A 111 5.04 -1.74 9.87
N TYR A 112 6.24 -1.16 9.76
CA TYR A 112 7.44 -1.71 10.37
C TYR A 112 8.48 -0.62 10.67
N TYR A 113 9.42 -0.95 11.54
CA TYR A 113 10.63 -0.17 11.80
C TYR A 113 11.86 -1.01 11.46
N ASN A 114 12.81 -0.43 10.74
CA ASN A 114 14.15 -1.02 10.66
C ASN A 114 14.83 -0.88 12.02
N PHE A 115 15.61 -1.86 12.45
CA PHE A 115 16.35 -1.71 13.70
C PHE A 115 17.44 -0.65 13.63
N ASP A 116 18.01 -0.44 12.44
CA ASP A 116 18.95 0.63 12.14
C ASP A 116 18.69 1.17 10.74
N GLU A 117 18.42 2.49 10.61
CA GLU A 117 18.19 3.15 9.31
C GLU A 117 19.46 3.28 8.47
N ASN A 118 20.64 3.09 9.07
CA ASN A 118 21.94 3.13 8.39
C ASN A 118 22.49 1.74 8.04
N ASP A 119 21.92 0.66 8.63
CA ASP A 119 22.28 -0.73 8.36
C ASP A 119 21.05 -1.63 8.31
N LEU A 120 20.42 -1.73 7.14
CA LEU A 120 19.20 -2.54 6.95
C LEU A 120 19.43 -4.05 7.13
N SER A 121 20.70 -4.52 7.19
CA SER A 121 21.01 -5.93 7.45
C SER A 121 20.67 -6.36 8.87
N GLN A 122 20.53 -5.42 9.80
CA GLN A 122 20.06 -5.66 11.17
C GLN A 122 18.61 -6.16 11.24
N GLY A 123 17.86 -6.03 10.13
CA GLY A 123 16.48 -6.46 10.05
C GLY A 123 15.48 -5.40 10.50
N ARG A 124 14.25 -5.85 10.76
CA ARG A 124 13.12 -4.97 11.10
C ARG A 124 12.16 -5.62 12.07
N LYS A 125 11.36 -4.80 12.78
CA LYS A 125 10.19 -5.24 13.54
C LYS A 125 8.94 -4.81 12.79
N ILE A 126 8.11 -5.76 12.34
CA ILE A 126 6.80 -5.51 11.76
C ILE A 126 5.81 -5.40 12.92
N ILE A 127 4.95 -4.40 12.87
CA ILE A 127 4.03 -4.06 13.95
C ILE A 127 2.63 -4.59 13.62
N GLU A 128 2.11 -4.19 12.45
CA GLU A 128 0.77 -4.51 12.01
C GLU A 128 0.69 -4.63 10.50
N THR A 129 -0.33 -5.34 10.01
CA THR A 129 -0.71 -5.36 8.60
C THR A 129 -2.20 -5.06 8.47
N ARG A 130 -2.52 -3.90 7.90
CA ARG A 130 -3.91 -3.47 7.65
C ARG A 130 -4.37 -3.88 6.28
N LEU A 131 -5.59 -4.36 6.22
CA LEU A 131 -6.27 -4.74 4.99
C LEU A 131 -7.51 -3.87 4.79
N LEU A 132 -7.74 -3.47 3.54
CA LEU A 132 -9.04 -3.04 3.07
C LEU A 132 -9.47 -4.02 1.98
N ILE A 133 -10.62 -4.63 2.14
CA ILE A 133 -11.19 -5.59 1.18
C ILE A 133 -12.52 -5.03 0.67
N LYS A 134 -12.66 -4.95 -0.65
CA LYS A 134 -13.91 -4.49 -1.26
C LYS A 134 -14.85 -5.66 -1.47
N GLN A 135 -16.05 -5.60 -0.91
CA GLN A 135 -17.09 -6.63 -1.05
C GLN A 135 -18.47 -5.98 -1.23
N ASN A 136 -19.22 -6.44 -2.23
CA ASN A 136 -20.56 -5.93 -2.53
C ASN A 136 -20.63 -4.39 -2.62
N GLY A 137 -19.64 -3.79 -3.27
CA GLY A 137 -19.52 -2.35 -3.46
C GLY A 137 -19.03 -1.56 -2.24
N THR A 138 -18.80 -2.20 -1.09
CA THR A 138 -18.35 -1.57 0.15
C THR A 138 -16.97 -2.06 0.58
N TRP A 139 -16.26 -1.25 1.38
CA TRP A 139 -14.97 -1.63 1.93
C TRP A 139 -15.12 -2.09 3.38
N ILE A 140 -14.46 -3.20 3.71
CA ILE A 140 -14.28 -3.66 5.08
C ILE A 140 -12.81 -3.53 5.45
N ALA A 141 -12.55 -3.14 6.70
CA ALA A 141 -11.20 -3.00 7.24
C ALA A 141 -10.88 -4.16 8.19
N GLY A 142 -9.64 -4.62 8.18
CA GLY A 142 -9.11 -5.58 9.15
C GLY A 142 -7.68 -5.20 9.52
N ASP A 143 -7.33 -5.36 10.79
CA ASP A 143 -5.98 -5.12 11.29
C ASP A 143 -5.41 -6.41 11.88
N TYR A 144 -4.20 -6.76 11.46
CA TYR A 144 -3.49 -7.96 11.87
C TYR A 144 -2.28 -7.57 12.71
N HIS A 145 -2.30 -7.90 13.99
CA HIS A 145 -1.21 -7.63 14.92
C HIS A 145 -0.16 -8.72 14.86
N TRP A 146 1.11 -8.34 14.65
CA TRP A 146 2.21 -9.28 14.55
C TRP A 146 2.66 -9.81 15.90
N ASN A 147 2.92 -11.11 15.98
CA ASN A 147 3.52 -11.73 17.15
C ASN A 147 5.00 -11.33 17.31
N GLU A 148 5.54 -11.45 18.52
CA GLU A 148 6.94 -11.09 18.81
C GLU A 148 7.96 -11.95 18.04
N ALA A 149 7.61 -13.19 17.68
CA ALA A 149 8.45 -14.08 16.88
C ALA A 149 8.49 -13.68 15.39
N GLN A 150 7.66 -12.74 14.94
CA GLN A 150 7.56 -12.29 13.55
C GLN A 150 7.24 -13.44 12.58
N THR A 151 6.46 -14.41 13.02
CA THR A 151 6.08 -15.59 12.23
C THR A 151 4.63 -15.60 11.79
N GLU A 152 3.77 -14.84 12.47
CA GLU A 152 2.35 -14.76 12.20
C GLU A 152 1.78 -13.41 12.67
N ALA A 153 0.66 -13.01 12.04
CA ALA A 153 -0.15 -11.90 12.51
C ALA A 153 -1.62 -12.35 12.63
N VAL A 154 -2.29 -11.88 13.68
CA VAL A 154 -3.64 -12.31 14.05
C VAL A 154 -4.60 -11.12 13.89
N LEU A 155 -5.79 -11.38 13.33
CA LEU A 155 -6.85 -10.38 13.19
C LEU A 155 -7.32 -9.93 14.58
N GLU A 156 -7.18 -8.63 14.84
CA GLU A 156 -7.55 -8.00 16.11
C GLU A 156 -8.42 -6.76 15.87
N ASN A 157 -9.34 -6.52 16.79
CA ASN A 157 -10.26 -5.36 16.70
C ASN A 157 -9.91 -4.27 17.74
N ASN A 158 -9.09 -4.59 18.71
CA ASN A 158 -8.77 -3.70 19.83
C ASN A 158 -7.49 -2.92 19.55
N ALA A 159 -7.43 -1.70 20.07
CA ALA A 159 -6.19 -0.93 20.06
C ALA A 159 -5.09 -1.63 20.87
N ALA A 160 -3.83 -1.45 20.47
CA ALA A 160 -2.67 -1.96 21.19
C ALA A 160 -1.53 -0.96 21.17
N THR A 161 -0.63 -1.07 22.13
CA THR A 161 0.61 -0.28 22.17
C THR A 161 1.80 -1.22 22.02
N VAL A 162 2.65 -0.95 21.02
CA VAL A 162 3.86 -1.74 20.75
C VAL A 162 5.09 -0.87 20.98
N PRO A 163 5.91 -1.15 22.01
CA PRO A 163 7.16 -0.44 22.20
C PRO A 163 8.16 -0.86 21.11
N VAL A 164 8.79 0.14 20.48
CA VAL A 164 9.82 -0.04 19.48
C VAL A 164 11.00 0.86 19.80
N SER A 165 12.21 0.36 19.58
CA SER A 165 13.44 1.17 19.62
C SER A 165 14.21 0.93 18.33
N PHE A 166 14.69 2.00 17.71
CA PHE A 166 15.44 1.94 16.45
C PHE A 166 16.51 3.03 16.42
N ILE A 167 17.52 2.87 15.54
CA ILE A 167 18.54 3.88 15.29
C ILE A 167 18.09 4.68 14.05
N ASP A 168 17.94 5.99 14.20
CA ASP A 168 17.57 6.88 13.10
C ASP A 168 18.74 7.14 12.13
N LYS A 169 18.48 7.87 11.04
CA LYS A 169 19.50 8.22 10.03
C LYS A 169 20.65 9.05 10.58
N ASN A 170 20.47 9.71 11.73
CA ASN A 170 21.49 10.50 12.42
C ASN A 170 22.31 9.65 13.41
N GLY A 171 22.02 8.35 13.52
CA GLY A 171 22.66 7.45 14.49
C GLY A 171 22.11 7.58 15.92
N THR A 172 20.96 8.23 16.09
CA THR A 172 20.34 8.43 17.41
C THR A 172 19.36 7.28 17.67
N THR A 173 19.41 6.73 18.90
CA THR A 173 18.40 5.77 19.34
C THR A 173 17.09 6.49 19.63
N VAL A 174 16.04 6.12 18.95
CA VAL A 174 14.68 6.63 19.09
C VAL A 174 13.80 5.55 19.70
N ALA A 175 13.05 5.87 20.75
CA ALA A 175 12.05 4.99 21.35
C ALA A 175 10.65 5.52 21.03
N VAL A 176 9.78 4.65 20.56
CA VAL A 176 8.39 4.94 20.17
C VAL A 176 7.48 3.94 20.87
N ASN A 177 6.38 4.41 21.44
CA ASN A 177 5.27 3.58 21.85
C ASN A 177 4.20 3.62 20.76
N TYR A 178 4.43 2.84 19.68
CA TYR A 178 3.55 2.83 18.52
C TYR A 178 2.13 2.42 18.93
N GLN A 179 1.15 3.23 18.54
CA GLN A 179 -0.26 2.97 18.80
C GLN A 179 -0.90 2.29 17.59
N ILE A 180 -1.22 1.01 17.73
CA ILE A 180 -2.10 0.33 16.78
C ILE A 180 -3.53 0.80 17.10
N PRO A 181 -4.24 1.43 16.14
CA PRO A 181 -5.60 1.91 16.38
C PRO A 181 -6.60 0.75 16.47
N SER A 182 -7.72 0.99 17.15
CA SER A 182 -8.85 0.06 17.11
C SER A 182 -9.54 0.11 15.74
N ASN A 183 -10.39 -0.88 15.45
CA ASN A 183 -11.23 -0.87 14.24
C ASN A 183 -12.13 0.39 14.14
N LEU A 184 -12.60 0.92 15.28
CA LEU A 184 -13.37 2.17 15.28
C LEU A 184 -12.51 3.37 14.89
N ASP A 185 -11.27 3.42 15.32
CA ASP A 185 -10.32 4.46 14.93
C ASP A 185 -9.95 4.37 13.45
N CYS A 186 -9.84 3.14 12.90
CA CYS A 186 -9.65 2.94 11.47
C CYS A 186 -10.80 3.57 10.67
N ILE A 187 -12.04 3.31 11.08
CA ILE A 187 -13.24 3.87 10.45
C ILE A 187 -13.22 5.40 10.52
N THR A 188 -12.82 6.00 11.66
CA THR A 188 -12.75 7.45 11.82
C THR A 188 -11.92 8.13 10.71
N CYS A 189 -10.73 7.58 10.40
CA CYS A 189 -9.89 8.12 9.33
C CYS A 189 -10.35 7.69 7.93
N HIS A 190 -10.90 6.48 7.80
CA HIS A 190 -11.28 5.89 6.52
C HIS A 190 -12.74 6.15 6.11
N SER A 191 -13.53 6.88 6.92
CA SER A 191 -14.94 7.18 6.60
C SER A 191 -15.08 8.48 5.82
N ASN A 192 -15.96 8.45 4.82
CA ASN A 192 -16.47 9.64 4.16
C ASN A 192 -17.93 9.40 3.82
N ASN A 193 -18.83 10.26 4.31
CA ASN A 193 -20.29 10.07 4.24
C ASN A 193 -20.73 8.68 4.72
N ASP A 194 -20.25 8.28 5.90
CA ASP A 194 -20.52 7.00 6.55
C ASP A 194 -20.13 5.74 5.75
N GLN A 195 -19.28 5.90 4.74
CA GLN A 195 -18.73 4.80 3.96
C GLN A 195 -17.23 4.70 4.15
N VAL A 196 -16.75 3.49 4.42
CA VAL A 196 -15.31 3.23 4.47
C VAL A 196 -14.69 3.48 3.08
N LYS A 197 -13.62 4.25 3.03
CA LYS A 197 -12.88 4.61 1.81
C LYS A 197 -11.40 4.30 1.94
N PRO A 198 -10.74 3.82 0.89
CA PRO A 198 -9.28 3.72 0.89
C PRO A 198 -8.62 5.09 1.00
N LEU A 199 -7.45 5.12 1.63
CA LEU A 199 -6.57 6.27 1.67
C LEU A 199 -5.24 5.89 1.01
N GLY A 200 -4.69 6.78 0.22
CA GLY A 200 -3.34 6.64 -0.34
C GLY A 200 -3.29 6.51 -1.87
N PRO A 201 -3.78 5.45 -2.53
CA PRO A 201 -3.53 5.23 -3.96
C PRO A 201 -4.40 6.11 -4.87
N LYS A 202 -4.50 7.42 -4.56
CA LYS A 202 -5.03 8.41 -5.50
C LYS A 202 -4.10 8.46 -6.72
N LEU A 203 -4.64 8.61 -7.93
CA LEU A 203 -3.84 8.61 -9.15
C LEU A 203 -2.73 9.65 -9.12
N ARG A 204 -3.02 10.87 -8.62
CA ARG A 204 -2.00 11.93 -8.45
C ARG A 204 -0.88 11.54 -7.47
N SER A 205 -1.16 10.71 -6.46
CA SER A 205 -0.18 10.30 -5.45
C SER A 205 0.76 9.21 -5.93
N ILE A 206 0.34 8.42 -6.92
CA ILE A 206 1.12 7.34 -7.53
C ILE A 206 1.69 7.72 -8.91
N ASN A 207 1.35 8.91 -9.46
CA ASN A 207 1.87 9.39 -10.74
C ASN A 207 3.25 10.04 -10.57
N TYR A 208 4.25 9.24 -10.26
CA TYR A 208 5.66 9.65 -10.19
C TYR A 208 6.57 8.45 -10.48
N ASN A 209 7.83 8.69 -10.83
CA ASN A 209 8.83 7.65 -11.12
C ASN A 209 8.32 6.57 -12.11
N ASN A 210 7.52 6.97 -13.10
CA ASN A 210 6.89 6.09 -14.09
C ASN A 210 5.95 5.01 -13.50
N GLN A 211 5.64 5.05 -12.21
CA GLN A 211 4.84 4.03 -11.55
C GLN A 211 3.44 3.91 -12.18
N LEU A 212 2.72 5.02 -12.34
CA LEU A 212 1.38 5.00 -12.97
C LEU A 212 1.46 4.52 -14.42
N GLN A 213 2.48 4.94 -15.19
CA GLN A 213 2.69 4.46 -16.56
C GLN A 213 2.92 2.93 -16.59
N ASN A 214 3.67 2.39 -15.64
CA ASN A 214 3.88 0.94 -15.54
C ASN A 214 2.57 0.20 -15.22
N LEU A 215 1.71 0.74 -14.35
CA LEU A 215 0.40 0.15 -14.08
C LEU A 215 -0.49 0.12 -15.34
N ILE A 216 -0.45 1.19 -16.16
CA ILE A 216 -1.14 1.23 -17.47
C ILE A 216 -0.59 0.16 -18.42
N ASN A 217 0.74 0.11 -18.57
CA ASN A 217 1.41 -0.82 -19.49
C ASN A 217 1.16 -2.29 -19.13
N ASN A 218 1.00 -2.57 -17.83
CA ASN A 218 0.72 -3.91 -17.30
C ASN A 218 -0.79 -4.23 -17.24
N ASN A 219 -1.65 -3.38 -17.79
CA ASN A 219 -3.10 -3.53 -17.76
C ASN A 219 -3.68 -3.64 -16.34
N GLN A 220 -3.03 -3.02 -15.34
CA GLN A 220 -3.51 -3.00 -13.96
C GLN A 220 -4.47 -1.83 -13.70
N ILE A 221 -4.49 -0.85 -14.60
CA ILE A 221 -5.42 0.28 -14.58
C ILE A 221 -5.85 0.67 -16.01
N THR A 222 -7.12 1.01 -16.16
CA THR A 222 -7.76 1.46 -17.42
C THR A 222 -8.37 2.85 -17.25
N GLY A 223 -8.89 3.42 -18.35
CA GLY A 223 -9.57 4.72 -18.35
C GLY A 223 -8.63 5.93 -18.44
N ILE A 224 -7.32 5.74 -18.63
CA ILE A 224 -6.35 6.82 -18.85
C ILE A 224 -5.90 6.77 -20.30
N SER A 225 -6.43 7.67 -21.13
CA SER A 225 -6.02 7.81 -22.55
C SER A 225 -4.72 8.61 -22.71
N ASN A 226 -4.45 9.53 -21.79
CA ASN A 226 -3.24 10.35 -21.77
C ASN A 226 -2.81 10.61 -20.31
N ILE A 227 -1.66 10.08 -19.93
CA ILE A 227 -1.14 10.21 -18.56
C ILE A 227 -0.87 11.67 -18.16
N SER A 228 -0.60 12.56 -19.11
CA SER A 228 -0.36 13.97 -18.82
C SER A 228 -1.60 14.70 -18.25
N THR A 229 -2.78 14.09 -18.34
CA THR A 229 -4.01 14.61 -17.71
C THR A 229 -4.07 14.31 -16.21
N ILE A 230 -3.27 13.39 -15.73
CA ILE A 230 -3.15 13.08 -14.31
C ILE A 230 -2.03 13.93 -13.72
N THR A 231 -2.37 14.88 -12.88
CA THR A 231 -1.38 15.70 -12.17
C THR A 231 -0.59 14.85 -11.17
N THR A 232 0.67 15.25 -10.93
CA THR A 232 1.46 14.65 -9.85
C THR A 232 1.21 15.41 -8.54
N LEU A 233 0.92 14.71 -7.45
CA LEU A 233 0.93 15.34 -6.13
C LEU A 233 2.39 15.70 -5.80
N PRO A 234 2.71 16.97 -5.43
CA PRO A 234 4.08 17.35 -5.06
C PRO A 234 4.65 16.45 -3.96
N ASN A 235 5.95 16.15 -4.03
CA ASN A 235 6.66 15.61 -2.88
C ASN A 235 6.91 16.75 -1.88
N TRP A 236 6.41 16.60 -0.66
CA TRP A 236 6.52 17.63 0.36
C TRP A 236 7.96 17.91 0.81
N GLU A 237 8.89 16.97 0.61
CA GLU A 237 10.31 17.11 0.92
C GLU A 237 11.13 17.78 -0.19
N ASP A 238 10.62 17.80 -1.43
CA ASP A 238 11.35 18.31 -2.61
C ASP A 238 11.16 19.84 -2.77
N ASP A 239 12.01 20.60 -2.10
CA ASP A 239 12.02 22.06 -2.18
C ASP A 239 12.73 22.61 -3.42
N ALA A 240 13.42 21.77 -4.17
CA ALA A 240 14.05 22.14 -5.42
C ALA A 240 13.04 22.19 -6.58
N SER A 241 12.02 21.32 -6.57
CA SER A 241 11.05 21.18 -7.66
C SER A 241 9.70 21.86 -7.39
N TYR A 242 9.33 22.03 -6.11
CA TYR A 242 8.00 22.50 -5.73
C TYR A 242 8.03 23.70 -4.79
N SER A 243 7.09 24.63 -4.98
CA SER A 243 6.92 25.77 -4.10
C SER A 243 6.56 25.36 -2.66
N LEU A 244 6.82 26.24 -1.69
CA LEU A 244 6.44 26.03 -0.29
C LEU A 244 4.93 25.75 -0.15
N GLN A 245 4.09 26.49 -0.91
CA GLN A 245 2.64 26.29 -0.92
C GLN A 245 2.26 24.91 -1.45
N ASP A 246 2.83 24.47 -2.58
CA ASP A 246 2.51 23.18 -3.18
C ASP A 246 2.88 22.04 -2.24
N ARG A 247 4.07 22.11 -1.63
CA ARG A 247 4.55 21.12 -0.67
C ARG A 247 3.67 21.06 0.59
N ALA A 248 3.34 22.21 1.15
CA ALA A 248 2.46 22.31 2.31
C ALA A 248 1.05 21.77 2.01
N ARG A 249 0.48 22.10 0.83
CA ARG A 249 -0.82 21.60 0.42
C ARG A 249 -0.82 20.10 0.17
N ALA A 250 0.27 19.54 -0.40
CA ALA A 250 0.43 18.10 -0.57
C ALA A 250 0.55 17.37 0.79
N TYR A 251 1.30 17.94 1.74
CA TYR A 251 1.39 17.41 3.10
C TYR A 251 0.03 17.39 3.80
N LEU A 252 -0.74 18.49 3.71
CA LEU A 252 -2.08 18.59 4.30
C LEU A 252 -3.08 17.63 3.66
N ASP A 253 -3.04 17.43 2.33
CA ASP A 253 -3.90 16.45 1.64
C ASP A 253 -3.70 15.03 2.16
N VAL A 254 -2.45 14.66 2.40
CA VAL A 254 -2.14 13.28 2.80
C VAL A 254 -2.36 13.05 4.30
N ASN A 255 -2.00 14.03 5.14
CA ASN A 255 -1.98 13.84 6.59
C ASN A 255 -3.24 14.34 7.30
N CYS A 256 -4.04 15.19 6.67
CA CYS A 256 -5.17 15.86 7.33
C CYS A 256 -6.50 15.72 6.57
N ALA A 257 -6.48 15.69 5.23
CA ALA A 257 -7.71 15.74 4.43
C ALA A 257 -8.63 14.53 4.61
N SER A 258 -8.15 13.39 5.09
CA SER A 258 -9.04 12.25 5.37
C SER A 258 -10.15 12.61 6.35
N CYS A 259 -9.84 13.41 7.37
CA CYS A 259 -10.80 13.89 8.35
C CYS A 259 -11.35 15.29 8.00
N HIS A 260 -10.50 16.19 7.46
CA HIS A 260 -10.83 17.58 7.16
C HIS A 260 -11.20 17.75 5.68
N GLN A 261 -12.39 17.34 5.32
CA GLN A 261 -13.02 17.49 4.00
C GLN A 261 -14.54 17.32 4.15
N PRO A 262 -15.34 17.76 3.18
CA PRO A 262 -16.78 17.46 3.17
C PRO A 262 -17.07 15.97 3.29
N GLY A 263 -17.97 15.61 4.23
CA GLY A 263 -18.30 14.23 4.57
C GLY A 263 -17.25 13.47 5.38
N GLY A 264 -16.12 14.07 5.72
CA GLY A 264 -15.10 13.52 6.60
C GLY A 264 -15.48 13.63 8.09
N TYR A 265 -14.74 12.97 8.96
CA TYR A 265 -15.03 12.92 10.40
C TYR A 265 -15.17 14.31 11.05
N CYS A 266 -14.41 15.31 10.59
CA CYS A 266 -14.42 16.67 11.15
C CYS A 266 -15.33 17.65 10.38
N ASP A 267 -16.13 17.21 9.42
CA ASP A 267 -16.94 18.07 8.55
C ASP A 267 -17.89 19.01 9.33
N VAL A 268 -18.50 18.50 10.41
CA VAL A 268 -19.42 19.28 11.26
C VAL A 268 -18.72 20.08 12.35
N GLN A 269 -17.43 19.86 12.61
CA GLN A 269 -16.65 20.54 13.67
C GLN A 269 -15.84 21.70 13.14
N THR A 270 -15.51 21.72 11.84
CA THR A 270 -14.67 22.77 11.24
C THR A 270 -14.94 22.91 9.75
N THR A 271 -14.71 24.12 9.23
CA THR A 271 -14.79 24.44 7.81
C THR A 271 -13.51 24.13 7.03
N LEU A 272 -12.50 23.52 7.68
CA LEU A 272 -11.24 23.20 7.03
C LEU A 272 -11.43 22.11 5.95
N ASP A 273 -10.99 22.41 4.74
CA ASP A 273 -10.89 21.45 3.65
C ASP A 273 -9.44 21.41 3.15
N PHE A 274 -8.73 20.33 3.49
CA PHE A 274 -7.31 20.18 3.17
C PHE A 274 -7.05 19.40 1.88
N ARG A 275 -8.08 19.03 1.12
CA ARG A 275 -7.88 18.35 -0.16
C ARG A 275 -7.03 19.22 -1.09
N TYR A 276 -6.10 18.59 -1.80
CA TYR A 276 -5.18 19.29 -2.70
C TYR A 276 -5.92 20.03 -3.83
N GLU A 277 -7.02 19.46 -4.34
CA GLU A 277 -7.87 20.01 -5.40
C GLU A 277 -8.73 21.19 -4.96
N THR A 278 -8.95 21.40 -3.66
CA THR A 278 -9.76 22.52 -3.17
C THR A 278 -9.03 23.85 -3.39
N LEU A 279 -9.68 24.80 -4.02
CA LEU A 279 -9.12 26.14 -4.22
C LEU A 279 -8.80 26.79 -2.87
N PHE A 280 -7.70 27.54 -2.79
CA PHE A 280 -7.19 28.09 -1.52
C PHE A 280 -8.26 28.90 -0.75
N GLU A 281 -9.02 29.72 -1.44
CA GLU A 281 -10.10 30.53 -0.87
C GLU A 281 -11.24 29.71 -0.23
N ASN A 282 -11.35 28.43 -0.57
CA ASN A 282 -12.38 27.52 -0.06
C ASN A 282 -11.83 26.57 1.04
N THR A 283 -10.55 26.70 1.42
CA THR A 283 -9.91 25.79 2.37
C THR A 283 -10.10 26.19 3.84
N SER A 284 -10.47 27.44 4.11
CA SER A 284 -10.44 28.07 5.44
C SER A 284 -9.06 28.09 6.13
N ILE A 285 -7.97 27.80 5.40
CA ILE A 285 -6.61 27.76 5.96
C ILE A 285 -6.20 29.14 6.52
N LEU A 286 -6.46 30.22 5.78
CA LEU A 286 -6.10 31.58 6.18
C LEU A 286 -6.80 31.97 7.49
N GLU A 287 -8.08 31.70 7.60
CA GLU A 287 -8.92 32.03 8.76
C GLU A 287 -8.51 31.22 9.99
N LYS A 288 -8.12 29.96 9.78
CA LYS A 288 -7.79 29.00 10.84
C LYS A 288 -6.30 28.80 11.08
N LYS A 289 -5.42 29.63 10.50
CA LYS A 289 -3.97 29.42 10.57
C LYS A 289 -3.40 29.33 11.98
N SER A 290 -3.95 30.09 12.94
CA SER A 290 -3.53 30.04 14.33
C SER A 290 -3.93 28.73 15.01
N GLU A 291 -5.13 28.21 14.71
CA GLU A 291 -5.62 26.92 15.20
C GLU A 291 -4.79 25.76 14.62
N ILE A 292 -4.52 25.79 13.32
CA ILE A 292 -3.66 24.78 12.65
C ILE A 292 -2.29 24.74 13.34
N ASN A 293 -1.63 25.90 13.53
CA ASN A 293 -0.34 25.97 14.18
C ASN A 293 -0.39 25.43 15.60
N SER A 294 -1.40 25.81 16.40
CA SER A 294 -1.51 25.40 17.81
C SER A 294 -1.71 23.90 17.98
N ARG A 295 -2.40 23.24 17.03
CA ARG A 295 -2.66 21.80 17.02
C ARG A 295 -1.44 20.96 16.61
N MET A 296 -0.43 21.55 15.98
CA MET A 296 0.74 20.86 15.46
C MET A 296 2.03 21.13 16.22
N VAL A 297 2.09 22.16 17.09
CA VAL A 297 3.35 22.64 17.68
C VAL A 297 3.91 21.70 18.76
N ASN A 298 3.06 21.11 19.58
CA ASN A 298 3.43 20.19 20.65
C ASN A 298 2.44 19.04 20.71
N TYR A 299 2.93 17.82 20.95
CA TYR A 299 2.04 16.68 21.13
C TYR A 299 1.30 16.81 22.48
N GLN A 300 -0.01 16.72 22.40
CA GLN A 300 -0.93 16.62 23.52
C GLN A 300 -2.05 15.67 23.10
N GLU A 301 -2.21 14.59 23.84
CA GLU A 301 -3.24 13.58 23.57
C GLU A 301 -4.63 14.20 23.46
N LEU A 302 -5.44 13.73 22.52
CA LEU A 302 -6.80 14.23 22.20
C LEU A 302 -6.89 15.70 21.75
N PHE A 303 -5.75 16.38 21.60
CA PHE A 303 -5.70 17.76 21.13
C PHE A 303 -4.87 17.93 19.85
N SER A 304 -3.70 17.31 19.80
CA SER A 304 -2.78 17.47 18.66
C SER A 304 -3.32 16.83 17.38
N MET A 305 -2.85 17.35 16.25
CA MET A 305 -3.18 16.82 14.93
C MET A 305 -1.93 16.26 14.24
N PRO A 306 -2.03 15.09 13.59
CA PRO A 306 -3.21 14.22 13.48
C PRO A 306 -3.71 13.68 14.83
N LEU A 307 -5.03 13.55 14.96
CA LEU A 307 -5.66 13.11 16.23
C LEU A 307 -5.38 11.64 16.55
N LEU A 308 -5.22 10.82 15.52
CA LEU A 308 -5.02 9.37 15.60
C LEU A 308 -3.79 8.95 14.80
N GLY A 309 -3.18 7.84 15.22
CA GLY A 309 -2.06 7.21 14.50
C GLY A 309 -0.70 7.88 14.69
N THR A 310 -0.58 8.80 15.67
CA THR A 310 0.69 9.43 16.06
C THR A 310 0.76 9.61 17.57
N THR A 311 1.97 9.51 18.14
CA THR A 311 2.25 9.70 19.56
C THR A 311 3.18 10.88 19.82
N PHE A 312 3.66 11.54 18.77
CA PHE A 312 4.49 12.75 18.85
C PHE A 312 4.37 13.58 17.56
N VAL A 313 4.92 14.78 17.61
CA VAL A 313 4.87 15.73 16.50
C VAL A 313 5.78 15.26 15.35
N HIS A 314 5.27 15.29 14.13
CA HIS A 314 6.12 15.22 12.93
C HIS A 314 6.85 16.56 12.78
N THR A 315 8.06 16.63 13.28
CA THR A 315 8.82 17.89 13.42
C THR A 315 9.02 18.58 12.07
N GLU A 316 9.41 17.82 11.05
CA GLU A 316 9.67 18.32 9.69
C GLU A 316 8.37 18.82 9.03
N GLY A 317 7.30 18.05 9.17
CA GLY A 317 5.97 18.44 8.70
C GLY A 317 5.45 19.71 9.41
N TYR A 318 5.66 19.81 10.72
CA TYR A 318 5.30 21.03 11.46
C TYR A 318 6.06 22.26 10.93
N PHE A 319 7.38 22.17 10.73
CA PHE A 319 8.15 23.30 10.23
C PHE A 319 7.74 23.70 8.80
N LEU A 320 7.42 22.74 7.93
CA LEU A 320 6.86 23.02 6.61
C LEU A 320 5.56 23.83 6.72
N ILE A 321 4.60 23.34 7.50
CA ILE A 321 3.29 23.98 7.64
C ILE A 321 3.43 25.35 8.32
N LYS A 322 4.21 25.46 9.39
CA LYS A 322 4.49 26.75 10.05
C LYS A 322 5.07 27.78 9.07
N SER A 323 6.05 27.36 8.26
CA SER A 323 6.66 28.24 7.26
C SER A 323 5.63 28.71 6.24
N TYR A 324 4.77 27.81 5.76
CA TYR A 324 3.68 28.16 4.85
C TYR A 324 2.67 29.12 5.49
N LEU A 325 2.19 28.84 6.71
CA LEU A 325 1.23 29.71 7.41
C LEU A 325 1.79 31.12 7.66
N ASN A 326 3.10 31.28 7.81
CA ASN A 326 3.75 32.58 7.96
C ASN A 326 3.77 33.41 6.66
N THR A 327 3.54 32.80 5.50
CA THR A 327 3.43 33.51 4.21
C THR A 327 2.01 34.02 3.93
N LEU A 328 1.05 33.56 4.70
CA LEU A 328 -0.37 33.96 4.62
C LEU A 328 -0.64 35.13 5.58
#